data_ca42f80b11c9effeb9e5029cbbb506b0
#
_entry.id   ca42f80b11c9effeb9e5029cbbb506b0
#
_cell.length_a   1.000
_cell.length_b   1.000
_cell.length_c   1.000
_cell.angle_alpha   90.00
_cell.angle_beta   90.00
_cell.angle_gamma   90.00
#
_symmetry.space_group_name_H-M   'P 1'
#
loop_
_entity.id
_entity.type
_entity.pdbx_description
1 polymer ?
#
loop_
_entity_poly.entity_id
_entity_poly.type
_entity_poly.pdbx_seq_one_letter_code
_entity_poly.pdbx_strand_id
1 'polypeptide(L)'
;MDLLPLLKFMKEKKASDLFLTAGLPPTIKMNGKTVPVGSEALTPETAMRMITNMMTPAQRDEFEATHECNFAISEQDVGRFRASAFIQRNNAGAVLRRIETYIPSIEELRLPPILKNLAMTKRGLIIFIGATGTGKSTSLASMLDYRNKNGTGHIITIEDPIEFVHKHQGCIITQREVGIDTESYETALKNTLRQAPDVILLGEIRDRETMNHAIAFAETGHLCLATLHANNANQAMDRIINFFPEDRRPQLFMDLSMNLKAFLAQQLIPRKDGNGRVVCVEILLGTPLVHDVIRKGEIHKLKELMKQSSQQGMVTFDQALFNLYKAGEISYDDALHYADSANEVRLMVKLEEGDVEKFASAMDNVFLQEKD
;
A
#
# COMPACT_ATOMS: atom_id res chain seq x y z
N MET A 1 -11.16 -13.62 33.39
CA MET A 1 -9.96 -13.77 32.50
C MET A 1 -9.49 -12.37 32.19
N ASP A 2 -8.20 -12.13 32.21
CA ASP A 2 -7.60 -10.82 31.92
C ASP A 2 -7.13 -10.78 30.46
N LEU A 3 -7.22 -9.60 29.81
CA LEU A 3 -6.85 -9.43 28.41
C LEU A 3 -5.32 -9.47 28.16
N LEU A 4 -4.54 -8.85 29.07
CA LEU A 4 -3.11 -8.69 28.90
C LEU A 4 -2.35 -10.01 28.62
N PRO A 5 -2.66 -11.13 29.30
CA PRO A 5 -2.06 -12.43 28.98
C PRO A 5 -2.35 -12.89 27.55
N LEU A 6 -3.55 -12.62 27.03
CA LEU A 6 -3.94 -12.99 25.67
C LEU A 6 -3.18 -12.16 24.62
N LEU A 7 -3.00 -10.86 24.85
CA LEU A 7 -2.22 -9.98 23.98
C LEU A 7 -0.74 -10.39 23.94
N LYS A 8 -0.16 -10.73 25.12
CA LYS A 8 1.21 -11.29 25.19
C LYS A 8 1.34 -12.59 24.41
N PHE A 9 0.36 -13.47 24.53
CA PHE A 9 0.34 -14.73 23.81
C PHE A 9 0.21 -14.52 22.29
N MET A 10 -0.64 -13.56 21.84
CA MET A 10 -0.70 -13.16 20.43
C MET A 10 0.66 -12.73 19.89
N LYS A 11 1.39 -11.89 20.66
CA LYS A 11 2.73 -11.43 20.27
C LYS A 11 3.70 -12.59 20.15
N GLU A 12 3.76 -13.48 21.15
CA GLU A 12 4.65 -14.64 21.19
C GLU A 12 4.39 -15.59 20.02
N LYS A 13 3.13 -15.88 19.74
CA LYS A 13 2.71 -16.79 18.65
C LYS A 13 2.65 -16.11 17.29
N LYS A 14 2.96 -14.81 17.18
CA LYS A 14 2.83 -14.00 15.96
C LYS A 14 1.42 -14.09 15.35
N ALA A 15 0.39 -14.18 16.21
CA ALA A 15 -0.99 -14.21 15.78
C ALA A 15 -1.41 -12.85 15.21
N SER A 16 -2.23 -12.86 14.15
CA SER A 16 -2.74 -11.66 13.51
C SER A 16 -3.95 -11.07 14.23
N ASP A 17 -4.88 -11.92 14.63
CA ASP A 17 -6.16 -11.52 15.21
C ASP A 17 -6.48 -12.32 16.48
N LEU A 18 -7.23 -11.71 17.42
CA LEU A 18 -7.86 -12.34 18.57
C LEU A 18 -9.37 -12.11 18.50
N PHE A 19 -10.13 -13.15 18.63
CA PHE A 19 -11.58 -13.15 18.65
C PHE A 19 -12.08 -13.41 20.08
N LEU A 20 -12.89 -12.50 20.58
CA LEU A 20 -13.59 -12.62 21.85
C LEU A 20 -15.09 -12.66 21.55
N THR A 21 -15.74 -13.78 21.84
CA THR A 21 -17.19 -13.93 21.64
C THR A 21 -17.75 -14.94 22.64
N ALA A 22 -18.97 -14.70 23.10
CA ALA A 22 -19.65 -15.62 24.02
C ALA A 22 -19.87 -17.00 23.37
N GLY A 23 -19.73 -18.07 24.15
CA GLY A 23 -19.92 -19.45 23.72
C GLY A 23 -18.69 -20.13 23.12
N LEU A 24 -17.56 -19.40 22.97
CA LEU A 24 -16.27 -19.95 22.51
C LEU A 24 -15.13 -19.51 23.44
N PRO A 25 -14.06 -20.31 23.58
CA PRO A 25 -12.83 -19.84 24.18
C PRO A 25 -12.26 -18.66 23.39
N PRO A 26 -11.49 -17.74 24.02
CA PRO A 26 -10.71 -16.78 23.26
C PRO A 26 -9.96 -17.48 22.13
N THR A 27 -10.06 -16.98 20.91
CA THR A 27 -9.54 -17.68 19.72
C THR A 27 -8.60 -16.75 18.97
N ILE A 28 -7.41 -17.21 18.66
CA ILE A 28 -6.42 -16.44 17.87
C ILE A 28 -6.37 -16.94 16.43
N LYS A 29 -5.93 -16.07 15.51
CA LYS A 29 -5.66 -16.43 14.12
C LYS A 29 -4.17 -16.43 13.84
N MET A 30 -3.65 -17.57 13.39
CA MET A 30 -2.24 -17.78 13.04
C MET A 30 -2.15 -18.42 11.66
N ASN A 31 -1.36 -17.86 10.76
CA ASN A 31 -1.18 -18.39 9.39
C ASN A 31 -2.50 -18.71 8.67
N GLY A 32 -3.50 -17.83 8.85
CA GLY A 32 -4.82 -17.99 8.26
C GLY A 32 -5.77 -18.97 8.97
N LYS A 33 -5.30 -19.73 9.98
CA LYS A 33 -6.10 -20.68 10.75
C LYS A 33 -6.48 -20.12 12.12
N THR A 34 -7.70 -20.38 12.56
CA THR A 34 -8.19 -20.03 13.90
C THR A 34 -7.86 -21.16 14.90
N VAL A 35 -7.31 -20.77 16.06
CA VAL A 35 -6.90 -21.70 17.12
C VAL A 35 -7.41 -21.19 18.47
N PRO A 36 -8.18 -21.99 19.24
CA PRO A 36 -8.66 -21.59 20.56
C PRO A 36 -7.50 -21.50 21.56
N VAL A 37 -7.59 -20.54 22.48
CA VAL A 37 -6.64 -20.34 23.59
C VAL A 37 -7.31 -20.83 24.87
N GLY A 38 -6.94 -22.03 25.30
CA GLY A 38 -7.62 -22.70 26.42
C GLY A 38 -8.85 -23.50 25.99
N SER A 39 -9.59 -24.04 26.95
CA SER A 39 -10.74 -24.89 26.74
C SER A 39 -12.06 -24.29 27.26
N GLU A 40 -11.97 -23.20 28.05
CA GLU A 40 -13.14 -22.60 28.72
C GLU A 40 -13.80 -21.57 27.80
N ALA A 41 -15.06 -21.77 27.47
CA ALA A 41 -15.84 -20.84 26.69
C ALA A 41 -16.19 -19.58 27.49
N LEU A 42 -16.12 -18.42 26.83
CA LEU A 42 -16.55 -17.16 27.42
C LEU A 42 -18.05 -17.15 27.67
N THR A 43 -18.46 -16.79 28.88
CA THR A 43 -19.87 -16.48 29.14
C THR A 43 -20.19 -15.08 28.59
N PRO A 44 -21.48 -14.74 28.32
CA PRO A 44 -21.88 -13.41 27.89
C PRO A 44 -21.35 -12.29 28.80
N GLU A 45 -21.42 -12.49 30.11
CA GLU A 45 -20.96 -11.54 31.13
C GLU A 45 -19.44 -11.38 31.10
N THR A 46 -18.72 -12.49 30.93
CA THR A 46 -17.25 -12.44 30.86
C THR A 46 -16.79 -11.75 29.58
N ALA A 47 -17.41 -12.03 28.43
CA ALA A 47 -17.12 -11.37 27.17
C ALA A 47 -17.38 -9.85 27.26
N MET A 48 -18.57 -9.45 27.73
CA MET A 48 -18.93 -8.03 27.93
C MET A 48 -17.92 -7.33 28.84
N ARG A 49 -17.60 -7.90 30.00
CA ARG A 49 -16.65 -7.33 30.94
C ARG A 49 -15.24 -7.19 30.35
N MET A 50 -14.75 -8.21 29.63
CA MET A 50 -13.44 -8.14 28.97
C MET A 50 -13.40 -7.02 27.94
N ILE A 51 -14.46 -6.86 27.15
CA ILE A 51 -14.55 -5.86 26.09
C ILE A 51 -14.68 -4.45 26.67
N THR A 52 -15.57 -4.23 27.63
CA THR A 52 -15.76 -2.92 28.24
C THR A 52 -14.57 -2.46 29.09
N ASN A 53 -13.80 -3.39 29.66
CA ASN A 53 -12.58 -3.05 30.40
C ASN A 53 -11.43 -2.53 29.51
N MET A 54 -11.51 -2.74 28.20
CA MET A 54 -10.55 -2.16 27.24
C MET A 54 -10.88 -0.71 26.87
N MET A 55 -12.09 -0.27 27.12
CA MET A 55 -12.64 0.99 26.64
C MET A 55 -12.45 2.11 27.66
N THR A 56 -12.19 3.32 27.17
CA THR A 56 -12.35 4.54 27.93
C THR A 56 -13.84 4.80 28.27
N PRO A 57 -14.16 5.67 29.22
CA PRO A 57 -15.58 6.01 29.51
C PRO A 57 -16.34 6.46 28.24
N ALA A 58 -15.76 7.36 27.44
CA ALA A 58 -16.41 7.83 26.19
C ALA A 58 -16.66 6.71 25.17
N GLN A 59 -15.72 5.76 25.04
CA GLN A 59 -15.89 4.61 24.16
C GLN A 59 -16.95 3.63 24.66
N ARG A 60 -17.14 3.51 25.97
CA ARG A 60 -18.24 2.72 26.55
C ARG A 60 -19.59 3.36 26.24
N ASP A 61 -19.70 4.68 26.43
CA ASP A 61 -20.92 5.43 26.12
C ASP A 61 -21.29 5.29 24.63
N GLU A 62 -20.28 5.37 23.73
CA GLU A 62 -20.47 5.14 22.29
C GLU A 62 -20.94 3.70 22.03
N PHE A 63 -20.28 2.71 22.61
CA PHE A 63 -20.62 1.30 22.44
C PHE A 63 -22.03 0.97 22.93
N GLU A 64 -22.45 1.52 24.07
CA GLU A 64 -23.80 1.37 24.58
C GLU A 64 -24.85 2.02 23.68
N ALA A 65 -24.56 3.18 23.10
CA ALA A 65 -25.46 3.91 22.23
C ALA A 65 -25.59 3.33 20.81
N THR A 66 -24.48 2.87 20.23
CA THR A 66 -24.42 2.47 18.81
C THR A 66 -24.31 0.97 18.59
N HIS A 67 -24.00 0.20 19.64
CA HIS A 67 -23.69 -1.24 19.60
C HIS A 67 -22.41 -1.59 18.82
N GLU A 68 -21.60 -0.58 18.48
CA GLU A 68 -20.30 -0.72 17.79
C GLU A 68 -19.31 0.31 18.36
N CYS A 69 -18.04 -0.07 18.46
CA CYS A 69 -16.96 0.86 18.80
C CYS A 69 -15.64 0.35 18.25
N ASN A 70 -14.92 1.22 17.53
CA ASN A 70 -13.57 0.95 17.03
C ASN A 70 -12.57 1.80 17.81
N PHE A 71 -11.51 1.16 18.33
CA PHE A 71 -10.50 1.85 19.13
C PHE A 71 -9.15 1.15 19.05
N ALA A 72 -8.10 1.85 19.50
CA ALA A 72 -6.75 1.28 19.58
C ALA A 72 -6.38 1.02 21.05
N ILE A 73 -5.64 -0.07 21.27
CA ILE A 73 -5.03 -0.43 22.54
C ILE A 73 -3.51 -0.42 22.34
N SER A 74 -2.80 0.27 23.19
CA SER A 74 -1.34 0.26 23.22
C SER A 74 -0.87 -0.26 24.58
N GLU A 75 -0.20 -1.41 24.57
CA GLU A 75 0.34 -2.04 25.78
C GLU A 75 1.86 -2.00 25.73
N GLN A 76 2.45 -1.46 26.79
CA GLN A 76 3.90 -1.37 26.90
C GLN A 76 4.53 -2.76 26.77
N ASP A 77 5.59 -2.87 25.96
CA ASP A 77 6.32 -4.11 25.68
C ASP A 77 5.52 -5.23 25.00
N VAL A 78 4.24 -5.01 24.72
CA VAL A 78 3.39 -5.97 24.00
C VAL A 78 3.16 -5.52 22.55
N GLY A 79 2.67 -4.31 22.36
CA GLY A 79 2.44 -3.71 21.05
C GLY A 79 1.12 -2.93 20.98
N ARG A 80 0.77 -2.50 19.77
CA ARG A 80 -0.48 -1.82 19.46
C ARG A 80 -1.45 -2.80 18.80
N PHE A 81 -2.72 -2.69 19.20
CA PHE A 81 -3.82 -3.50 18.67
C PHE A 81 -4.97 -2.59 18.29
N ARG A 82 -5.61 -2.88 17.18
CA ARG A 82 -6.88 -2.28 16.80
C ARG A 82 -7.98 -3.21 17.26
N ALA A 83 -8.92 -2.70 18.03
CA ALA A 83 -10.10 -3.41 18.51
C ALA A 83 -11.34 -2.93 17.76
N SER A 84 -12.15 -3.86 17.28
CA SER A 84 -13.51 -3.62 16.81
C SER A 84 -14.45 -4.40 17.73
N ALA A 85 -15.23 -3.68 18.53
CA ALA A 85 -16.23 -4.24 19.41
C ALA A 85 -17.63 -4.06 18.80
N PHE A 86 -18.49 -5.06 18.96
CA PHE A 86 -19.83 -5.07 18.39
C PHE A 86 -20.79 -5.93 19.22
N ILE A 87 -22.09 -5.72 19.05
CA ILE A 87 -23.11 -6.60 19.60
C ILE A 87 -23.60 -7.57 18.51
N GLN A 88 -23.63 -8.86 18.82
CA GLN A 88 -24.21 -9.90 17.99
C GLN A 88 -25.14 -10.80 18.79
N ARG A 89 -26.37 -11.04 18.34
CA ARG A 89 -27.36 -11.89 19.03
C ARG A 89 -27.48 -11.55 20.51
N ASN A 90 -27.54 -10.26 20.83
CA ASN A 90 -27.59 -9.67 22.18
C ASN A 90 -26.35 -9.95 23.06
N ASN A 91 -25.24 -10.41 22.49
CA ASN A 91 -24.00 -10.63 23.22
C ASN A 91 -22.87 -9.77 22.65
N ALA A 92 -21.98 -9.29 23.51
CA ALA A 92 -20.81 -8.56 23.08
C ALA A 92 -19.79 -9.49 22.40
N GLY A 93 -19.20 -9.00 21.32
CA GLY A 93 -18.07 -9.60 20.63
C GLY A 93 -17.00 -8.56 20.32
N ALA A 94 -15.76 -8.99 20.19
CA ALA A 94 -14.67 -8.12 19.71
C ALA A 94 -13.65 -8.90 18.89
N VAL A 95 -13.08 -8.20 17.92
CA VAL A 95 -11.91 -8.66 17.17
C VAL A 95 -10.77 -7.67 17.41
N LEU A 96 -9.65 -8.18 17.90
CA LEU A 96 -8.44 -7.40 18.11
C LEU A 96 -7.41 -7.81 17.06
N ARG A 97 -6.98 -6.87 16.22
CA ARG A 97 -5.92 -7.06 15.23
C ARG A 97 -4.60 -6.50 15.73
N ARG A 98 -3.55 -7.30 15.73
CA ARG A 98 -2.20 -6.86 16.08
C ARG A 98 -1.64 -6.00 14.94
N ILE A 99 -1.18 -4.80 15.29
CA ILE A 99 -0.49 -3.92 14.37
C ILE A 99 0.99 -4.32 14.33
N GLU A 100 1.53 -4.47 13.13
CA GLU A 100 2.91 -4.94 12.97
C GLU A 100 3.92 -3.83 13.38
N THR A 101 4.93 -4.23 14.11
CA THR A 101 6.02 -3.33 14.56
C THR A 101 7.34 -3.61 13.86
N TYR A 102 7.47 -4.78 13.23
CA TYR A 102 8.62 -5.09 12.40
C TYR A 102 8.39 -4.58 10.99
N ILE A 103 9.24 -3.66 10.57
CA ILE A 103 9.21 -3.11 9.21
C ILE A 103 10.41 -3.71 8.47
N PRO A 104 10.16 -4.58 7.47
CA PRO A 104 11.24 -5.15 6.68
C PRO A 104 11.92 -4.07 5.83
N SER A 105 13.22 -4.20 5.61
CA SER A 105 13.99 -3.26 4.78
C SER A 105 13.64 -3.38 3.30
N ILE A 106 14.06 -2.38 2.52
CA ILE A 106 13.94 -2.37 1.05
C ILE A 106 14.61 -3.60 0.44
N GLU A 107 15.76 -4.02 1.00
CA GLU A 107 16.52 -5.20 0.58
C GLU A 107 15.82 -6.50 0.92
N GLU A 108 15.29 -6.64 2.14
CA GLU A 108 14.55 -7.84 2.56
C GLU A 108 13.30 -8.06 1.72
N LEU A 109 12.64 -6.97 1.33
CA LEU A 109 11.48 -7.00 0.43
C LEU A 109 11.87 -7.18 -1.04
N ARG A 110 13.17 -7.13 -1.38
CA ARG A 110 13.69 -7.14 -2.76
C ARG A 110 13.06 -6.05 -3.64
N LEU A 111 12.78 -4.90 -3.05
CA LEU A 111 12.26 -3.74 -3.76
C LEU A 111 13.38 -3.12 -4.62
N PRO A 112 13.03 -2.49 -5.75
CA PRO A 112 14.00 -1.82 -6.60
C PRO A 112 14.83 -0.78 -5.84
N PRO A 113 16.18 -0.76 -5.99
CA PRO A 113 17.07 0.15 -5.24
C PRO A 113 16.76 1.63 -5.40
N ILE A 114 16.10 2.02 -6.50
CA ILE A 114 15.68 3.40 -6.76
C ILE A 114 14.74 3.96 -5.69
N LEU A 115 14.02 3.09 -4.96
CA LEU A 115 13.13 3.50 -3.87
C LEU A 115 13.91 4.19 -2.75
N LYS A 116 15.19 3.87 -2.53
CA LYS A 116 16.05 4.58 -1.57
C LYS A 116 16.24 6.04 -1.96
N ASN A 117 16.51 6.30 -3.24
CA ASN A 117 16.67 7.66 -3.75
C ASN A 117 15.34 8.43 -3.70
N LEU A 118 14.25 7.77 -4.06
CA LEU A 118 12.90 8.34 -3.97
C LEU A 118 12.53 8.67 -2.53
N ALA A 119 12.85 7.81 -1.56
CA ALA A 119 12.62 8.05 -0.12
C ALA A 119 13.37 9.30 0.38
N MET A 120 14.55 9.59 -0.15
CA MET A 120 15.37 10.75 0.23
C MET A 120 15.09 12.00 -0.60
N THR A 121 14.12 11.95 -1.52
CA THR A 121 13.68 13.12 -2.30
C THR A 121 13.17 14.21 -1.36
N LYS A 122 13.54 15.46 -1.65
CA LYS A 122 13.22 16.61 -0.79
C LYS A 122 11.76 17.01 -0.88
N ARG A 123 11.17 16.98 -2.09
CA ARG A 123 9.80 17.44 -2.37
C ARG A 123 9.22 16.73 -3.61
N GLY A 124 7.92 16.75 -3.72
CA GLY A 124 7.16 16.24 -4.86
C GLY A 124 6.21 15.12 -4.45
N LEU A 125 5.55 14.53 -5.42
CA LEU A 125 4.50 13.54 -5.23
C LEU A 125 4.97 12.16 -5.71
N ILE A 126 4.86 11.15 -4.85
CA ILE A 126 5.11 9.74 -5.16
C ILE A 126 3.84 8.96 -4.81
N ILE A 127 3.31 8.20 -5.76
CA ILE A 127 2.08 7.41 -5.55
C ILE A 127 2.37 5.93 -5.75
N PHE A 128 2.07 5.13 -4.71
CA PHE A 128 2.03 3.68 -4.79
C PHE A 128 0.66 3.21 -5.31
N ILE A 129 0.69 2.36 -6.31
CA ILE A 129 -0.47 1.92 -7.07
C ILE A 129 -0.62 0.40 -6.92
N GLY A 130 -1.84 -0.09 -6.77
CA GLY A 130 -2.11 -1.52 -6.72
C GLY A 130 -3.44 -1.84 -6.03
N ALA A 131 -3.94 -3.04 -6.22
CA ALA A 131 -5.11 -3.56 -5.52
C ALA A 131 -4.83 -3.77 -4.02
N THR A 132 -5.87 -4.07 -3.25
CA THR A 132 -5.72 -4.47 -1.85
C THR A 132 -4.89 -5.75 -1.74
N GLY A 133 -3.95 -5.79 -0.79
CA GLY A 133 -3.10 -6.96 -0.56
C GLY A 133 -1.90 -7.11 -1.50
N THR A 134 -1.59 -6.12 -2.34
CA THR A 134 -0.39 -6.10 -3.19
C THR A 134 0.89 -5.67 -2.47
N GLY A 135 0.81 -5.33 -1.17
CA GLY A 135 1.97 -4.98 -0.34
C GLY A 135 2.36 -3.51 -0.38
N LYS A 136 1.50 -2.60 -0.86
CA LYS A 136 1.76 -1.14 -0.90
C LYS A 136 2.16 -0.58 0.45
N SER A 137 1.36 -0.84 1.49
CA SER A 137 1.63 -0.34 2.86
C SER A 137 2.97 -0.84 3.39
N THR A 138 3.32 -2.10 3.12
CA THR A 138 4.62 -2.67 3.53
C THR A 138 5.78 -1.98 2.82
N SER A 139 5.67 -1.74 1.52
CA SER A 139 6.71 -1.05 0.73
C SER A 139 6.84 0.41 1.14
N LEU A 140 5.72 1.10 1.39
CA LEU A 140 5.70 2.47 1.92
C LEU A 140 6.32 2.55 3.31
N ALA A 141 5.97 1.64 4.22
CA ALA A 141 6.56 1.57 5.55
C ALA A 141 8.07 1.37 5.48
N SER A 142 8.54 0.46 4.60
CA SER A 142 9.98 0.23 4.35
C SER A 142 10.68 1.51 3.84
N MET A 143 10.05 2.23 2.92
CA MET A 143 10.56 3.47 2.37
C MET A 143 10.65 4.59 3.42
N LEU A 144 9.62 4.73 4.26
CA LEU A 144 9.60 5.68 5.38
C LEU A 144 10.63 5.31 6.44
N ASP A 145 10.78 4.02 6.77
CA ASP A 145 11.79 3.55 7.71
C ASP A 145 13.22 3.80 7.20
N TYR A 146 13.45 3.61 5.88
CA TYR A 146 14.73 3.98 5.26
C TYR A 146 15.02 5.48 5.42
N ARG A 147 14.04 6.36 5.15
CA ARG A 147 14.20 7.80 5.37
C ARG A 147 14.42 8.14 6.83
N ASN A 148 13.68 7.52 7.72
CA ASN A 148 13.79 7.70 9.17
C ASN A 148 15.18 7.34 9.71
N LYS A 149 15.82 6.32 9.15
CA LYS A 149 17.17 5.90 9.53
C LYS A 149 18.29 6.77 8.96
N ASN A 150 18.07 7.33 7.76
CA ASN A 150 19.13 7.98 6.98
C ASN A 150 18.95 9.50 6.83
N GLY A 151 17.85 10.04 7.34
CA GLY A 151 17.51 11.46 7.26
C GLY A 151 17.18 12.06 8.61
N THR A 152 16.78 13.32 8.56
CA THR A 152 16.25 14.08 9.71
C THR A 152 14.98 14.80 9.28
N GLY A 153 14.23 15.33 10.23
CA GLY A 153 13.01 16.10 9.99
C GLY A 153 11.76 15.45 10.58
N HIS A 154 10.60 15.86 10.12
CA HIS A 154 9.31 15.44 10.63
C HIS A 154 8.50 14.70 9.56
N ILE A 155 8.14 13.46 9.83
CA ILE A 155 7.28 12.62 8.99
C ILE A 155 5.89 12.57 9.64
N ILE A 156 4.86 12.98 8.90
CA ILE A 156 3.47 12.87 9.35
C ILE A 156 2.76 11.84 8.46
N THR A 157 2.06 10.89 9.09
CA THR A 157 1.20 9.96 8.38
C THR A 157 -0.25 10.15 8.79
N ILE A 158 -1.17 10.05 7.80
CA ILE A 158 -2.62 10.06 7.99
C ILE A 158 -3.13 8.80 7.34
N GLU A 159 -3.60 7.85 8.14
CA GLU A 159 -3.89 6.49 7.72
C GLU A 159 -5.29 6.04 8.18
N ASP A 160 -5.89 5.12 7.45
CA ASP A 160 -7.19 4.53 7.77
C ASP A 160 -7.20 3.03 7.37
N PRO A 161 -6.68 2.16 8.26
CA PRO A 161 -5.99 2.38 9.54
C PRO A 161 -4.46 2.42 9.44
N ILE A 162 -3.77 2.66 10.58
CA ILE A 162 -2.32 2.44 10.73
C ILE A 162 -2.02 0.94 10.65
N GLU A 163 -1.18 0.53 9.67
CA GLU A 163 -0.76 -0.87 9.50
C GLU A 163 0.60 -1.18 10.13
N PHE A 164 1.51 -0.19 10.20
CA PHE A 164 2.83 -0.32 10.79
C PHE A 164 3.10 0.81 11.77
N VAL A 165 3.67 0.47 12.93
CA VAL A 165 4.09 1.48 13.91
C VAL A 165 5.58 1.80 13.70
N HIS A 166 5.87 3.06 13.39
CA HIS A 166 7.22 3.58 13.24
C HIS A 166 7.77 4.09 14.56
N LYS A 167 9.03 3.76 14.86
CA LYS A 167 9.77 4.34 15.97
C LYS A 167 10.46 5.63 15.52
N HIS A 168 10.59 6.60 16.42
CA HIS A 168 11.47 7.74 16.16
C HIS A 168 12.92 7.27 16.07
N GLN A 169 13.65 7.72 15.05
CA GLN A 169 15.09 7.46 14.87
C GLN A 169 15.78 8.79 14.49
N GLY A 170 16.17 8.97 13.22
CA GLY A 170 16.66 10.26 12.74
C GLY A 170 15.54 11.29 12.53
N CYS A 171 14.32 10.84 12.29
CA CYS A 171 13.14 11.67 12.13
C CYS A 171 12.20 11.60 13.34
N ILE A 172 11.43 12.67 13.55
CA ILE A 172 10.21 12.63 14.37
C ILE A 172 9.11 12.03 13.49
N ILE A 173 8.37 11.06 14.01
CA ILE A 173 7.25 10.45 13.29
C ILE A 173 5.96 10.69 14.05
N THR A 174 4.99 11.32 13.40
CA THR A 174 3.62 11.52 13.90
C THR A 174 2.67 10.71 13.04
N GLN A 175 2.09 9.66 13.60
CA GLN A 175 1.10 8.83 12.92
C GLN A 175 -0.29 9.15 13.47
N ARG A 176 -1.24 9.39 12.58
CA ARG A 176 -2.63 9.71 12.95
C ARG A 176 -3.59 8.78 12.22
N GLU A 177 -4.36 8.03 12.99
CA GLU A 177 -5.41 7.13 12.48
C GLU A 177 -6.74 7.88 12.40
N VAL A 178 -7.40 7.82 11.25
CA VAL A 178 -8.73 8.43 11.05
C VAL A 178 -9.76 7.68 11.90
N GLY A 179 -10.64 8.44 12.56
CA GLY A 179 -11.65 7.89 13.48
C GLY A 179 -11.12 7.57 14.89
N ILE A 180 -9.80 7.64 15.11
CA ILE A 180 -9.17 7.41 16.44
C ILE A 180 -8.37 8.62 16.89
N ASP A 181 -7.37 9.03 16.10
CA ASP A 181 -6.47 10.14 16.42
C ASP A 181 -6.90 11.47 15.75
N THR A 182 -7.80 11.39 14.79
CA THR A 182 -8.39 12.52 14.08
C THR A 182 -9.80 12.17 13.62
N GLU A 183 -10.69 13.14 13.61
CA GLU A 183 -12.11 12.96 13.27
C GLU A 183 -12.31 12.51 11.82
N SER A 184 -11.54 13.10 10.89
CA SER A 184 -11.65 12.80 9.46
C SER A 184 -10.35 13.05 8.73
N TYR A 185 -10.23 12.52 7.52
CA TYR A 185 -9.13 12.86 6.60
C TYR A 185 -9.03 14.36 6.37
N GLU A 186 -10.16 15.01 6.07
CA GLU A 186 -10.22 16.45 5.79
C GLU A 186 -9.66 17.28 6.96
N THR A 187 -10.10 16.97 8.19
CA THR A 187 -9.62 17.66 9.39
C THR A 187 -8.11 17.46 9.59
N ALA A 188 -7.64 16.23 9.39
CA ALA A 188 -6.22 15.93 9.50
C ALA A 188 -5.39 16.70 8.46
N LEU A 189 -5.80 16.65 7.18
CA LEU A 189 -5.09 17.28 6.06
C LEU A 189 -4.99 18.78 6.19
N LYS A 190 -6.07 19.46 6.57
CA LYS A 190 -6.09 20.93 6.82
C LYS A 190 -5.08 21.37 7.88
N ASN A 191 -4.84 20.54 8.88
CA ASN A 191 -3.95 20.88 9.98
C ASN A 191 -2.49 20.44 9.76
N THR A 192 -2.23 19.54 8.83
CA THR A 192 -0.90 18.93 8.62
C THR A 192 0.18 19.97 8.34
N LEU A 193 -0.05 20.93 7.45
CA LEU A 193 0.95 21.97 7.12
C LEU A 193 1.33 22.85 8.31
N ARG A 194 0.49 22.95 9.33
CA ARG A 194 0.79 23.73 10.56
C ARG A 194 1.67 22.98 11.54
N GLN A 195 1.94 21.69 11.28
CA GLN A 195 2.73 20.81 12.14
C GLN A 195 4.19 20.68 11.66
N ALA A 196 4.63 21.57 10.77
CA ALA A 196 5.99 21.62 10.22
C ALA A 196 6.48 20.26 9.67
N PRO A 197 5.77 19.60 8.74
CA PRO A 197 6.21 18.35 8.14
C PRO A 197 7.33 18.57 7.11
N ASP A 198 8.19 17.58 6.93
CA ASP A 198 9.08 17.43 5.78
C ASP A 198 8.52 16.36 4.81
N VAL A 199 7.91 15.34 5.36
CA VAL A 199 7.27 14.25 4.62
C VAL A 199 5.86 14.03 5.12
N ILE A 200 4.93 13.86 4.19
CA ILE A 200 3.52 13.59 4.49
C ILE A 200 3.12 12.30 3.77
N LEU A 201 2.62 11.32 4.51
CA LEU A 201 2.00 10.12 3.95
C LEU A 201 0.49 10.26 4.03
N LEU A 202 -0.17 10.20 2.87
CA LEU A 202 -1.61 10.02 2.74
C LEU A 202 -1.88 8.53 2.54
N GLY A 203 -2.61 7.91 3.46
CA GLY A 203 -2.92 6.49 3.39
C GLY A 203 -3.52 6.08 2.06
N GLU A 204 -4.50 6.85 1.55
CA GLU A 204 -5.12 6.60 0.25
C GLU A 204 -5.70 7.88 -0.38
N ILE A 205 -5.52 8.02 -1.70
CA ILE A 205 -6.24 9.00 -2.54
C ILE A 205 -7.52 8.34 -3.04
N ARG A 206 -8.67 8.81 -2.55
CA ARG A 206 -9.99 8.24 -2.87
C ARG A 206 -10.82 9.13 -3.79
N ASP A 207 -10.55 10.43 -3.78
CA ASP A 207 -11.36 11.45 -4.42
C ASP A 207 -10.54 12.68 -4.82
N ARG A 208 -11.24 13.66 -5.38
CA ARG A 208 -10.66 14.94 -5.80
C ARG A 208 -10.05 15.72 -4.64
N GLU A 209 -10.67 15.70 -3.46
CA GLU A 209 -10.23 16.49 -2.31
C GLU A 209 -8.88 15.99 -1.79
N THR A 210 -8.77 14.68 -1.58
CA THR A 210 -7.51 14.04 -1.16
C THR A 210 -6.41 14.22 -2.20
N MET A 211 -6.75 14.18 -3.51
CA MET A 211 -5.79 14.44 -4.59
C MET A 211 -5.31 15.90 -4.59
N ASN A 212 -6.21 16.87 -4.39
CA ASN A 212 -5.84 18.27 -4.27
C ASN A 212 -4.89 18.54 -3.10
N HIS A 213 -5.11 17.90 -1.95
CA HIS A 213 -4.19 18.00 -0.81
C HIS A 213 -2.82 17.40 -1.13
N ALA A 214 -2.77 16.23 -1.80
CA ALA A 214 -1.50 15.62 -2.21
C ALA A 214 -0.68 16.54 -3.12
N ILE A 215 -1.33 17.16 -4.10
CA ILE A 215 -0.71 18.15 -4.99
C ILE A 215 -0.23 19.37 -4.18
N ALA A 216 -1.09 19.97 -3.35
CA ALA A 216 -0.76 21.15 -2.56
C ALA A 216 0.43 20.91 -1.62
N PHE A 217 0.55 19.74 -1.02
CA PHE A 217 1.71 19.38 -0.20
C PHE A 217 3.00 19.34 -1.02
N ALA A 218 2.96 18.74 -2.21
CA ALA A 218 4.09 18.69 -3.11
C ALA A 218 4.51 20.10 -3.60
N GLU A 219 3.55 20.96 -3.94
CA GLU A 219 3.76 22.36 -4.38
C GLU A 219 4.37 23.25 -3.28
N THR A 220 3.94 23.01 -2.04
CA THR A 220 4.45 23.79 -0.89
C THR A 220 5.82 23.30 -0.38
N GLY A 221 6.45 22.37 -1.11
CA GLY A 221 7.85 21.97 -0.88
C GLY A 221 8.07 20.71 -0.06
N HIS A 222 7.00 19.95 0.22
CA HIS A 222 7.05 18.72 0.99
C HIS A 222 7.15 17.48 0.08
N LEU A 223 7.71 16.40 0.59
CA LEU A 223 7.55 15.08 -0.03
C LEU A 223 6.20 14.49 0.37
N CYS A 224 5.31 14.36 -0.59
CA CYS A 224 4.02 13.68 -0.40
C CYS A 224 4.10 12.25 -0.94
N LEU A 225 3.85 11.28 -0.07
CA LEU A 225 3.67 9.88 -0.40
C LEU A 225 2.19 9.54 -0.29
N ALA A 226 1.67 8.77 -1.23
CA ALA A 226 0.25 8.36 -1.18
C ALA A 226 0.06 6.98 -1.77
N THR A 227 -1.11 6.36 -1.53
CA THR A 227 -1.54 5.17 -2.27
C THR A 227 -2.73 5.48 -3.16
N LEU A 228 -2.89 4.70 -4.22
CA LEU A 228 -4.03 4.74 -5.13
C LEU A 228 -4.39 3.32 -5.58
N HIS A 229 -5.68 3.02 -5.61
CA HIS A 229 -6.15 1.75 -6.17
C HIS A 229 -6.29 1.85 -7.68
N ALA A 230 -5.35 1.26 -8.41
CA ALA A 230 -5.37 1.02 -9.86
C ALA A 230 -4.43 -0.16 -10.15
N ASN A 231 -4.39 -0.68 -11.39
CA ASN A 231 -3.56 -1.84 -11.69
C ASN A 231 -2.16 -1.46 -12.21
N ASN A 232 -2.03 -0.31 -12.90
CA ASN A 232 -0.77 0.18 -13.46
C ASN A 232 -0.76 1.72 -13.53
N ALA A 233 0.34 2.32 -13.96
CA ALA A 233 0.53 3.77 -14.02
C ALA A 233 -0.47 4.47 -14.95
N ASN A 234 -0.80 3.89 -16.10
CA ASN A 234 -1.77 4.48 -17.02
C ASN A 234 -3.16 4.51 -16.41
N GLN A 235 -3.63 3.39 -15.83
CA GLN A 235 -4.92 3.35 -15.15
C GLN A 235 -4.97 4.27 -13.93
N ALA A 236 -3.85 4.47 -13.23
CA ALA A 236 -3.77 5.43 -12.14
C ALA A 236 -3.97 6.86 -12.65
N MET A 237 -3.33 7.23 -13.77
CA MET A 237 -3.56 8.53 -14.40
C MET A 237 -5.02 8.72 -14.82
N ASP A 238 -5.62 7.72 -15.47
CA ASP A 238 -7.04 7.77 -15.87
C ASP A 238 -7.95 7.94 -14.65
N ARG A 239 -7.66 7.23 -13.54
CA ARG A 239 -8.43 7.35 -12.31
C ARG A 239 -8.29 8.73 -11.69
N ILE A 240 -7.09 9.29 -11.63
CA ILE A 240 -6.85 10.65 -11.14
C ILE A 240 -7.59 11.67 -12.00
N ILE A 241 -7.51 11.56 -13.32
CA ILE A 241 -8.22 12.44 -14.26
C ILE A 241 -9.73 12.40 -14.05
N ASN A 242 -10.28 11.21 -13.77
CA ASN A 242 -11.71 11.02 -13.52
C ASN A 242 -12.21 11.59 -12.19
N PHE A 243 -11.33 11.91 -11.24
CA PHE A 243 -11.72 12.69 -10.05
C PHE A 243 -12.05 14.15 -10.39
N PHE A 244 -11.59 14.66 -11.52
CA PHE A 244 -11.73 16.07 -11.90
C PHE A 244 -12.69 16.26 -13.07
N PRO A 245 -13.57 17.28 -13.00
CA PRO A 245 -14.39 17.66 -14.14
C PRO A 245 -13.51 18.19 -15.28
N GLU A 246 -14.03 18.15 -16.49
CA GLU A 246 -13.25 18.44 -17.73
C GLU A 246 -12.60 19.82 -17.73
N ASP A 247 -13.29 20.82 -17.22
CA ASP A 247 -12.79 22.21 -17.12
C ASP A 247 -11.58 22.35 -16.19
N ARG A 248 -11.35 21.40 -15.29
CA ARG A 248 -10.23 21.39 -14.34
C ARG A 248 -9.05 20.51 -14.76
N ARG A 249 -9.22 19.65 -15.76
CA ARG A 249 -8.17 18.74 -16.21
C ARG A 249 -6.90 19.45 -16.74
N PRO A 250 -6.97 20.57 -17.47
CA PRO A 250 -5.76 21.28 -17.88
C PRO A 250 -4.89 21.74 -16.69
N GLN A 251 -5.50 22.23 -15.61
CA GLN A 251 -4.79 22.60 -14.39
C GLN A 251 -4.20 21.37 -13.72
N LEU A 252 -4.95 20.28 -13.60
CA LEU A 252 -4.47 19.02 -13.05
C LEU A 252 -3.22 18.51 -13.79
N PHE A 253 -3.21 18.55 -15.12
CA PHE A 253 -2.06 18.13 -15.93
C PHE A 253 -0.84 19.02 -15.68
N MET A 254 -1.04 20.33 -15.54
CA MET A 254 0.03 21.26 -15.19
C MET A 254 0.61 20.90 -13.81
N ASP A 255 -0.24 20.76 -12.79
CA ASP A 255 0.15 20.49 -11.41
C ASP A 255 0.89 19.15 -11.29
N LEU A 256 0.36 18.08 -11.91
CA LEU A 256 1.02 16.78 -11.96
C LEU A 256 2.35 16.85 -12.70
N SER A 257 2.43 17.56 -13.83
CA SER A 257 3.68 17.70 -14.59
C SER A 257 4.80 18.37 -13.80
N MET A 258 4.48 19.24 -12.85
CA MET A 258 5.47 19.91 -12.02
C MET A 258 5.87 19.10 -10.78
N ASN A 259 4.94 18.34 -10.23
CA ASN A 259 5.09 17.77 -8.89
C ASN A 259 5.33 16.26 -8.88
N LEU A 260 4.91 15.50 -9.91
CA LEU A 260 5.08 14.05 -9.94
C LEU A 260 6.55 13.64 -9.96
N LYS A 261 6.96 12.80 -9.01
CA LYS A 261 8.29 12.18 -8.94
C LYS A 261 8.27 10.73 -9.40
N ALA A 262 7.27 9.96 -8.98
CA ALA A 262 7.12 8.59 -9.43
C ALA A 262 5.68 8.08 -9.24
N PHE A 263 5.28 7.17 -10.13
CA PHE A 263 4.27 6.15 -9.88
C PHE A 263 4.96 4.81 -9.70
N LEU A 264 4.58 4.09 -8.65
CA LEU A 264 5.12 2.78 -8.30
C LEU A 264 3.95 1.80 -8.22
N ALA A 265 3.67 1.12 -9.32
CA ALA A 265 2.59 0.14 -9.32
C ALA A 265 3.12 -1.23 -8.91
N GLN A 266 2.39 -1.93 -8.04
CA GLN A 266 2.89 -3.12 -7.36
C GLN A 266 1.91 -4.29 -7.38
N GLN A 267 2.44 -5.48 -7.64
CA GLN A 267 1.76 -6.76 -7.52
C GLN A 267 2.63 -7.75 -6.74
N LEU A 268 2.00 -8.76 -6.14
CA LEU A 268 2.68 -9.88 -5.49
C LEU A 268 2.41 -11.16 -6.27
N ILE A 269 3.45 -11.71 -6.87
CA ILE A 269 3.38 -12.88 -7.75
C ILE A 269 3.79 -14.14 -6.95
N PRO A 270 3.10 -15.28 -7.07
CA PRO A 270 3.52 -16.53 -6.45
C PRO A 270 4.94 -16.91 -6.88
N ARG A 271 5.75 -17.35 -5.95
CA ARG A 271 7.10 -17.84 -6.26
C ARG A 271 7.04 -19.22 -6.88
N LYS A 272 7.92 -19.49 -7.84
CA LYS A 272 8.04 -20.79 -8.53
C LYS A 272 8.30 -21.95 -7.56
N ASP A 273 9.00 -21.71 -6.45
CA ASP A 273 9.30 -22.70 -5.43
C ASP A 273 8.14 -22.97 -4.46
N GLY A 274 7.00 -22.29 -4.62
CA GLY A 274 5.82 -22.39 -3.76
C GLY A 274 5.96 -21.73 -2.38
N ASN A 275 7.11 -21.08 -2.09
CA ASN A 275 7.40 -20.48 -0.79
C ASN A 275 7.10 -18.99 -0.77
N GLY A 276 5.82 -18.64 -0.72
CA GLY A 276 5.37 -17.24 -0.61
C GLY A 276 5.27 -16.52 -1.95
N ARG A 277 5.50 -15.22 -1.94
CA ARG A 277 5.32 -14.34 -3.09
C ARG A 277 6.55 -13.45 -3.30
N VAL A 278 6.78 -13.02 -4.53
CA VAL A 278 7.79 -12.02 -4.89
C VAL A 278 7.10 -10.75 -5.36
N VAL A 279 7.70 -9.61 -5.04
CA VAL A 279 7.17 -8.32 -5.48
C VAL A 279 7.53 -8.07 -6.94
N CYS A 280 6.53 -7.64 -7.71
CA CYS A 280 6.70 -7.12 -9.06
C CYS A 280 6.31 -5.64 -9.06
N VAL A 281 7.20 -4.76 -9.53
CA VAL A 281 7.02 -3.31 -9.48
C VAL A 281 7.17 -2.71 -10.86
N GLU A 282 6.13 -2.01 -11.32
CA GLU A 282 6.19 -1.10 -12.44
C GLU A 282 6.63 0.29 -11.93
N ILE A 283 7.52 0.96 -12.64
CA ILE A 283 8.10 2.25 -12.23
C ILE A 283 7.99 3.25 -13.36
N LEU A 284 7.21 4.30 -13.15
CA LEU A 284 7.19 5.52 -13.96
C LEU A 284 7.88 6.63 -13.16
N LEU A 285 8.92 7.24 -13.70
CA LEU A 285 9.63 8.36 -13.08
C LEU A 285 9.24 9.69 -13.71
N GLY A 286 9.14 10.73 -12.88
CA GLY A 286 8.90 12.12 -13.32
C GLY A 286 10.14 12.72 -14.00
N THR A 287 10.44 12.25 -15.21
CA THR A 287 11.49 12.84 -16.06
C THR A 287 10.94 14.03 -16.85
N PRO A 288 11.79 14.92 -17.39
CA PRO A 288 11.32 16.04 -18.21
C PRO A 288 10.39 15.63 -19.36
N LEU A 289 10.64 14.47 -19.97
CA LEU A 289 9.82 13.96 -21.06
C LEU A 289 8.46 13.45 -20.56
N VAL A 290 8.43 12.75 -19.42
CA VAL A 290 7.17 12.35 -18.76
C VAL A 290 6.35 13.58 -18.38
N HIS A 291 6.99 14.60 -17.82
CA HIS A 291 6.34 15.88 -17.46
C HIS A 291 5.72 16.56 -18.68
N ASP A 292 6.41 16.57 -19.84
CA ASP A 292 5.88 17.15 -21.08
C ASP A 292 4.67 16.38 -21.62
N VAL A 293 4.74 15.04 -21.59
CA VAL A 293 3.62 14.16 -21.99
C VAL A 293 2.39 14.37 -21.10
N ILE A 294 2.59 14.44 -19.77
CA ILE A 294 1.50 14.69 -18.82
C ILE A 294 0.91 16.09 -19.06
N ARG A 295 1.74 17.12 -19.19
CA ARG A 295 1.29 18.49 -19.41
C ARG A 295 0.43 18.65 -20.68
N LYS A 296 0.73 17.87 -21.72
CA LYS A 296 -0.04 17.83 -22.97
C LYS A 296 -1.30 16.98 -22.89
N GLY A 297 -1.51 16.24 -21.80
CA GLY A 297 -2.61 15.27 -21.66
C GLY A 297 -2.46 14.02 -22.53
N GLU A 298 -1.26 13.73 -23.05
CA GLU A 298 -0.98 12.60 -23.95
C GLU A 298 -0.69 11.30 -23.16
N ILE A 299 -1.55 10.99 -22.18
CA ILE A 299 -1.33 9.92 -21.20
C ILE A 299 -1.10 8.54 -21.86
N HIS A 300 -1.72 8.29 -23.00
CA HIS A 300 -1.56 7.06 -23.77
C HIS A 300 -0.11 6.79 -24.21
N LYS A 301 0.76 7.80 -24.25
CA LYS A 301 2.18 7.68 -24.60
C LYS A 301 3.07 7.22 -23.44
N LEU A 302 2.58 7.25 -22.20
CA LEU A 302 3.40 6.96 -21.03
C LEU A 302 3.98 5.54 -21.04
N LYS A 303 3.18 4.52 -21.39
CA LYS A 303 3.66 3.12 -21.43
C LYS A 303 4.80 2.93 -22.43
N GLU A 304 4.67 3.52 -23.63
CA GLU A 304 5.72 3.44 -24.63
C GLU A 304 6.99 4.19 -24.19
N LEU A 305 6.81 5.35 -23.58
CA LEU A 305 7.93 6.13 -23.02
C LEU A 305 8.67 5.36 -21.91
N MET A 306 7.94 4.65 -21.04
CA MET A 306 8.55 3.81 -20.01
C MET A 306 9.40 2.70 -20.61
N LYS A 307 8.92 2.01 -21.66
CA LYS A 307 9.65 0.96 -22.37
C LYS A 307 10.99 1.47 -22.92
N GLN A 308 11.00 2.68 -23.46
CA GLN A 308 12.20 3.29 -24.07
C GLN A 308 13.16 3.89 -23.02
N SER A 309 12.71 4.07 -21.77
CA SER A 309 13.45 4.74 -20.71
C SER A 309 13.98 3.79 -19.62
N SER A 310 14.17 2.52 -19.92
CA SER A 310 14.65 1.50 -18.96
C SER A 310 16.05 1.83 -18.40
N GLN A 311 16.92 2.49 -19.17
CA GLN A 311 18.24 2.95 -18.69
C GLN A 311 18.13 4.02 -17.60
N GLN A 312 17.00 4.72 -17.51
CA GLN A 312 16.73 5.71 -16.46
C GLN A 312 16.08 5.08 -15.21
N GLY A 313 15.86 3.77 -15.20
CA GLY A 313 15.25 3.03 -14.11
C GLY A 313 13.72 2.90 -14.20
N MET A 314 13.10 3.31 -15.32
CA MET A 314 11.70 3.00 -15.59
C MET A 314 11.55 1.54 -16.03
N VAL A 315 10.45 0.92 -15.64
CA VAL A 315 10.14 -0.46 -16.00
C VAL A 315 8.62 -0.64 -16.04
N THR A 316 8.11 -1.27 -17.11
CA THR A 316 6.69 -1.66 -17.18
C THR A 316 6.45 -2.97 -16.42
N PHE A 317 5.19 -3.28 -16.08
CA PHE A 317 4.87 -4.59 -15.48
C PHE A 317 5.32 -5.76 -16.34
N ASP A 318 5.11 -5.69 -17.65
CA ASP A 318 5.49 -6.76 -18.57
C ASP A 318 7.01 -7.00 -18.55
N GLN A 319 7.81 -5.93 -18.52
CA GLN A 319 9.28 -6.01 -18.37
C GLN A 319 9.70 -6.55 -16.99
N ALA A 320 9.03 -6.10 -15.90
CA ALA A 320 9.32 -6.56 -14.55
C ALA A 320 9.01 -8.06 -14.38
N LEU A 321 7.88 -8.52 -14.93
CA LEU A 321 7.50 -9.95 -14.94
C LEU A 321 8.49 -10.79 -15.75
N PHE A 322 8.88 -10.31 -16.92
CA PHE A 322 9.91 -10.98 -17.73
C PHE A 322 11.23 -11.11 -16.97
N ASN A 323 11.67 -10.06 -16.27
CA ASN A 323 12.89 -10.09 -15.47
C ASN A 323 12.80 -11.10 -14.31
N LEU A 324 11.65 -11.19 -13.62
CA LEU A 324 11.42 -12.19 -12.57
C LEU A 324 11.40 -13.62 -13.12
N TYR A 325 10.80 -13.84 -14.30
CA TYR A 325 10.83 -15.12 -14.99
C TYR A 325 12.26 -15.51 -15.37
N LYS A 326 13.00 -14.60 -15.99
CA LYS A 326 14.42 -14.81 -16.38
C LYS A 326 15.31 -15.12 -15.16
N ALA A 327 15.04 -14.49 -14.02
CA ALA A 327 15.71 -14.79 -12.76
C ALA A 327 15.28 -16.13 -12.11
N GLY A 328 14.29 -16.82 -12.68
CA GLY A 328 13.76 -18.08 -12.14
C GLY A 328 12.90 -17.93 -10.89
N GLU A 329 12.48 -16.71 -10.54
CA GLU A 329 11.68 -16.41 -9.34
C GLU A 329 10.21 -16.79 -9.50
N ILE A 330 9.66 -16.68 -10.73
CA ILE A 330 8.28 -17.02 -11.06
C ILE A 330 8.19 -18.01 -12.22
N SER A 331 7.05 -18.66 -12.39
CA SER A 331 6.81 -19.54 -13.54
C SER A 331 6.50 -18.73 -14.81
N TYR A 332 6.63 -19.37 -15.98
CA TYR A 332 6.21 -18.78 -17.26
C TYR A 332 4.71 -18.50 -17.28
N ASP A 333 3.91 -19.43 -16.76
CA ASP A 333 2.47 -19.28 -16.70
C ASP A 333 2.05 -18.12 -15.82
N ASP A 334 2.71 -17.93 -14.66
CA ASP A 334 2.48 -16.78 -13.81
C ASP A 334 2.90 -15.47 -14.50
N ALA A 335 4.05 -15.45 -15.19
CA ALA A 335 4.48 -14.27 -15.94
C ALA A 335 3.44 -13.84 -16.98
N LEU A 336 2.79 -14.79 -17.66
CA LEU A 336 1.71 -14.49 -18.63
C LEU A 336 0.40 -14.11 -17.95
N HIS A 337 0.06 -14.78 -16.84
CA HIS A 337 -1.20 -14.57 -16.12
C HIS A 337 -1.31 -13.18 -15.51
N TYR A 338 -0.20 -12.68 -14.95
CA TYR A 338 -0.15 -11.37 -14.29
C TYR A 338 0.23 -10.21 -15.22
N ALA A 339 0.56 -10.48 -16.48
CA ALA A 339 0.97 -9.45 -17.44
C ALA A 339 -0.19 -8.51 -17.84
N ASP A 340 0.16 -7.26 -18.06
CA ASP A 340 -0.74 -6.30 -18.75
C ASP A 340 -0.97 -6.75 -20.21
N SER A 341 0.11 -7.26 -20.85
CA SER A 341 0.08 -7.82 -22.20
C SER A 341 0.85 -9.14 -22.25
N ALA A 342 0.14 -10.27 -22.14
CA ALA A 342 0.74 -11.59 -22.29
C ALA A 342 1.52 -11.77 -23.61
N ASN A 343 1.10 -11.09 -24.68
CA ASN A 343 1.80 -11.15 -25.97
C ASN A 343 3.15 -10.44 -25.92
N GLU A 344 3.28 -9.33 -25.20
CA GLU A 344 4.57 -8.66 -25.00
C GLU A 344 5.54 -9.53 -24.20
N VAL A 345 5.08 -10.17 -23.14
CA VAL A 345 5.90 -11.11 -22.36
C VAL A 345 6.34 -12.29 -23.20
N ARG A 346 5.42 -12.90 -23.99
CA ARG A 346 5.78 -13.99 -24.93
C ARG A 346 6.84 -13.57 -25.94
N LEU A 347 6.72 -12.34 -26.48
CA LEU A 347 7.69 -11.81 -27.41
C LEU A 347 9.07 -11.64 -26.78
N MET A 348 9.13 -11.06 -25.57
CA MET A 348 10.39 -10.89 -24.82
C MET A 348 11.08 -12.24 -24.54
N VAL A 349 10.30 -13.25 -24.12
CA VAL A 349 10.84 -14.60 -23.90
C VAL A 349 11.39 -15.21 -25.17
N LYS A 350 10.67 -15.16 -26.29
CA LYS A 350 11.12 -15.70 -27.58
C LYS A 350 12.38 -15.01 -28.12
N LEU A 351 12.46 -13.69 -27.96
CA LEU A 351 13.65 -12.91 -28.36
C LEU A 351 14.89 -13.29 -27.54
N GLU A 352 14.73 -13.58 -26.27
CA GLU A 352 15.82 -14.03 -25.38
C GLU A 352 16.27 -15.46 -25.70
N GLU A 353 15.34 -16.36 -26.03
CA GLU A 353 15.63 -17.76 -26.37
C GLU A 353 16.27 -17.93 -27.77
N GLY A 354 16.46 -16.85 -28.52
CA GLY A 354 17.16 -16.87 -29.82
C GLY A 354 16.32 -17.30 -31.01
N ASP A 355 15.00 -17.37 -30.90
CA ASP A 355 14.07 -17.75 -32.00
C ASP A 355 13.75 -16.56 -32.97
N VAL A 356 14.70 -15.62 -33.11
CA VAL A 356 14.53 -14.39 -33.90
C VAL A 356 14.27 -14.66 -35.39
N GLU A 357 14.92 -15.70 -35.98
CA GLU A 357 14.75 -16.03 -37.39
C GLU A 357 13.37 -16.58 -37.75
N LYS A 358 12.74 -17.34 -36.84
CA LYS A 358 11.38 -17.88 -37.07
C LYS A 358 10.29 -16.80 -36.94
N PHE A 359 10.54 -15.77 -36.13
CA PHE A 359 9.57 -14.69 -35.91
C PHE A 359 9.56 -13.68 -37.06
N ALA A 360 10.73 -13.36 -37.62
CA ALA A 360 10.83 -12.51 -38.82
C ALA A 360 10.10 -13.15 -40.01
N SER A 361 10.27 -14.45 -40.21
CA SER A 361 9.57 -15.16 -41.30
C SER A 361 8.06 -15.31 -41.07
N ALA A 362 7.60 -15.31 -39.83
CA ALA A 362 6.15 -15.34 -39.52
C ALA A 362 5.49 -13.97 -39.70
N MET A 363 6.18 -12.87 -39.41
CA MET A 363 5.70 -11.52 -39.65
C MET A 363 5.65 -11.17 -41.14
N ASP A 364 6.65 -11.59 -41.92
CA ASP A 364 6.64 -11.42 -43.37
C ASP A 364 5.43 -12.12 -44.05
N ASN A 365 5.01 -13.26 -43.52
CA ASN A 365 3.83 -13.98 -44.00
C ASN A 365 2.49 -13.31 -43.62
N VAL A 366 2.43 -12.52 -42.55
CA VAL A 366 1.21 -11.77 -42.15
C VAL A 366 1.01 -10.53 -43.02
N PHE A 367 2.06 -9.87 -43.47
CA PHE A 367 1.97 -8.71 -44.37
C PHE A 367 1.68 -9.06 -45.80
N LEU A 368 1.85 -10.34 -46.21
CA LEU A 368 1.55 -10.80 -47.57
C LEU A 368 0.10 -11.25 -47.78
N GLN A 369 -0.70 -11.41 -46.72
CA GLN A 369 -2.12 -11.79 -46.83
C GLN A 369 -3.11 -10.62 -46.96
N GLU A 370 -2.65 -9.37 -46.93
CA GLU A 370 -3.51 -8.19 -47.15
C GLU A 370 -3.42 -7.64 -48.59
N LYS A 371 -2.93 -8.41 -49.55
CA LYS A 371 -2.82 -8.02 -50.94
C LYS A 371 -3.34 -9.12 -51.88
N ASP A 372 -4.63 -9.47 -51.74
CA ASP A 372 -5.42 -10.05 -52.86
C ASP A 372 -6.91 -9.67 -52.70
#